data_eed637ee39589d4c95f41b53b59f83ee
#
_entry.id   eed637ee39589d4c95f41b53b59f83ee
#
_cell.length_a   1.000
_cell.length_b   1.000
_cell.length_c   1.000
_cell.angle_alpha   90.00
_cell.angle_beta   90.00
_cell.angle_gamma   90.00
#
_symmetry.space_group_name_H-M   'P 1'
#
loop_
_entity.id
_entity.type
_entity.pdbx_description
1 polymer ?
#
loop_
_entity_poly.entity_id
_entity_poly.type
_entity_poly.pdbx_seq_one_letter_code
_entity_poly.pdbx_strand_id
1 'polypeptide(L)'
;SFRRDIMQKKGRLELTWAGKSYETESFEPRLLVEDKEKSYGDDSPNMLIHGDNLLALKALELDYMEAVQCIYIDPPFNTGGRIDASGQEIGYDDGLEHSIWLDMMYVRLKLLRNLLNPTGLIYVHIDDKEQAYLKVIMDEIFGRKNFVQMIAVKRASPAGFKVINPGPLTVTDYI
;
A
#
# COMPACT_ATOMS: atom_id res chain seq x y z
N SER A 1 25.80 26.74 11.19
CA SER A 1 25.30 25.71 10.27
C SER A 1 24.37 24.75 10.98
N PHE A 2 24.76 24.11 12.08
CA PHE A 2 23.94 23.14 12.84
C PHE A 2 22.54 23.67 13.29
N ARG A 3 22.43 24.94 13.70
CA ARG A 3 21.15 25.55 14.07
C ARG A 3 20.23 25.85 12.87
N ARG A 4 20.79 26.09 11.66
CA ARG A 4 19.99 26.27 10.43
C ARG A 4 19.40 24.96 9.96
N ASP A 5 20.13 23.85 10.08
CA ASP A 5 19.64 22.52 9.67
C ASP A 5 18.51 22.03 10.60
N ILE A 6 18.55 22.36 11.89
CA ILE A 6 17.47 22.06 12.84
C ILE A 6 16.23 22.92 12.56
N MET A 7 16.39 24.17 12.13
CA MET A 7 15.24 25.04 11.81
C MET A 7 14.52 24.65 10.51
N GLN A 8 15.20 24.06 9.53
CA GLN A 8 14.56 23.52 8.33
C GLN A 8 13.80 22.21 8.56
N LYS A 9 14.13 21.46 9.61
CA LYS A 9 13.42 20.21 9.99
C LYS A 9 12.26 20.43 10.97
N LYS A 10 11.90 21.65 11.29
CA LYS A 10 10.83 21.97 12.24
C LYS A 10 9.47 21.60 11.63
N GLY A 11 8.87 20.51 12.12
CA GLY A 11 7.49 20.11 11.85
C GLY A 11 7.27 18.93 10.89
N ARG A 12 8.32 18.22 10.49
CA ARG A 12 8.17 16.99 9.70
C ARG A 12 8.31 15.77 10.60
N LEU A 13 7.25 14.99 10.73
CA LEU A 13 7.29 13.65 11.29
C LEU A 13 7.81 12.70 10.21
N GLU A 14 8.77 11.88 10.57
CA GLU A 14 9.36 10.87 9.69
C GLU A 14 9.46 9.56 10.45
N LEU A 15 9.02 8.47 9.82
CA LEU A 15 9.22 7.11 10.30
C LEU A 15 10.49 6.55 9.66
N THR A 16 11.39 6.04 10.46
CA THR A 16 12.63 5.40 10.01
C THR A 16 12.65 3.91 10.39
N TRP A 17 13.17 3.08 9.50
CA TRP A 17 13.38 1.65 9.72
C TRP A 17 14.67 1.19 9.06
N ALA A 18 15.16 0.01 9.43
CA ALA A 18 16.32 -0.60 8.80
C ALA A 18 16.02 -0.91 7.33
N GLY A 19 16.84 -0.37 6.43
CA GLY A 19 16.65 -0.55 4.98
C GLY A 19 15.78 0.50 4.29
N LYS A 20 15.23 1.49 5.01
CA LYS A 20 14.47 2.58 4.35
C LYS A 20 15.31 3.23 3.25
N SER A 21 14.90 3.03 2.02
CA SER A 21 15.54 3.64 0.86
C SER A 21 14.98 5.04 0.60
N TYR A 22 15.85 6.04 0.67
CA TYR A 22 15.51 7.41 0.26
C TYR A 22 15.70 7.63 -1.24
N GLU A 23 16.48 6.75 -1.88
CA GLU A 23 16.72 6.78 -3.30
C GLU A 23 15.71 5.89 -4.01
N THR A 24 15.18 6.37 -5.11
CA THR A 24 14.41 5.53 -6.01
C THR A 24 15.42 4.62 -6.70
N GLU A 25 15.37 3.32 -6.42
CA GLU A 25 16.19 2.36 -7.14
C GLU A 25 16.01 2.59 -8.64
N SER A 26 17.14 2.68 -9.35
CA SER A 26 17.15 2.79 -10.80
C SER A 26 16.80 1.42 -11.38
N PHE A 27 15.54 1.25 -11.74
CA PHE A 27 15.12 0.07 -12.49
C PHE A 27 15.18 0.34 -13.98
N GLU A 28 15.50 -0.69 -14.75
CA GLU A 28 15.38 -0.60 -16.20
C GLU A 28 13.93 -0.27 -16.59
N PRO A 29 13.72 0.68 -17.51
CA PRO A 29 12.38 1.01 -17.97
C PRO A 29 11.72 -0.22 -18.59
N ARG A 30 10.48 -0.48 -18.22
CA ARG A 30 9.63 -1.54 -18.79
C ARG A 30 8.53 -0.89 -19.59
N LEU A 31 8.11 -1.55 -20.65
CA LEU A 31 6.99 -1.15 -21.46
C LEU A 31 5.83 -2.12 -21.23
N LEU A 32 4.63 -1.57 -21.18
CA LEU A 32 3.41 -2.37 -21.23
C LEU A 32 3.20 -2.84 -22.66
N VAL A 33 3.00 -4.12 -22.85
CA VAL A 33 2.76 -4.74 -24.16
C VAL A 33 1.39 -5.40 -24.13
N GLU A 34 0.55 -5.04 -25.11
CA GLU A 34 -0.78 -5.64 -25.24
C GLU A 34 -0.68 -7.13 -25.60
N ASP A 35 -1.37 -7.97 -24.84
CA ASP A 35 -1.62 -9.37 -25.18
C ASP A 35 -2.91 -9.47 -25.99
N LYS A 36 -2.77 -9.42 -27.32
CA LYS A 36 -3.90 -9.40 -28.25
C LYS A 36 -4.78 -10.66 -28.18
N GLU A 37 -4.23 -11.79 -27.74
CA GLU A 37 -5.00 -13.02 -27.59
C GLU A 37 -5.95 -12.98 -26.40
N LYS A 38 -5.64 -12.13 -25.40
CA LYS A 38 -6.46 -11.96 -24.20
C LYS A 38 -7.24 -10.65 -24.18
N SER A 39 -6.98 -9.76 -25.13
CA SER A 39 -7.71 -8.49 -25.28
C SER A 39 -9.08 -8.73 -25.90
N TYR A 40 -10.11 -8.09 -25.38
CA TYR A 40 -11.47 -8.13 -25.87
C TYR A 40 -12.20 -6.81 -25.61
N GLY A 41 -13.24 -6.56 -26.37
CA GLY A 41 -14.02 -5.32 -26.32
C GLY A 41 -13.43 -4.25 -27.25
N ASP A 42 -14.26 -3.85 -28.23
CA ASP A 42 -13.88 -2.84 -29.21
C ASP A 42 -13.70 -1.48 -28.52
N ASP A 43 -12.55 -0.85 -28.71
CA ASP A 43 -12.20 0.50 -28.23
C ASP A 43 -12.32 0.71 -26.70
N SER A 44 -12.22 -0.35 -25.89
CA SER A 44 -12.22 -0.20 -24.43
C SER A 44 -10.91 0.39 -23.92
N PRO A 45 -10.91 1.49 -23.15
CA PRO A 45 -9.70 2.04 -22.55
C PRO A 45 -9.26 1.28 -21.28
N ASN A 46 -10.02 0.27 -20.86
CA ASN A 46 -9.71 -0.49 -19.65
C ASN A 46 -8.52 -1.43 -19.86
N MET A 47 -7.68 -1.55 -18.85
CA MET A 47 -6.50 -2.41 -18.89
C MET A 47 -6.46 -3.33 -17.66
N LEU A 48 -6.11 -4.60 -17.88
CA LEU A 48 -5.65 -5.51 -16.85
C LEU A 48 -4.15 -5.74 -17.06
N ILE A 49 -3.32 -5.31 -16.11
CA ILE A 49 -1.88 -5.42 -16.21
C ILE A 49 -1.43 -6.66 -15.41
N HIS A 50 -0.81 -7.61 -16.11
CA HIS A 50 -0.26 -8.81 -15.51
C HIS A 50 1.26 -8.70 -15.37
N GLY A 51 1.77 -8.80 -14.14
CA GLY A 51 3.20 -8.71 -13.85
C GLY A 51 3.48 -8.24 -12.42
N ASP A 52 4.76 -8.00 -12.12
CA ASP A 52 5.15 -7.37 -10.85
C ASP A 52 4.61 -5.94 -10.79
N ASN A 53 3.88 -5.63 -9.71
CA ASN A 53 3.18 -4.34 -9.59
C ASN A 53 4.13 -3.14 -9.44
N LEU A 54 5.36 -3.31 -8.92
CA LEU A 54 6.35 -2.24 -8.85
C LEU A 54 6.81 -1.83 -10.25
N LEU A 55 7.08 -2.83 -11.10
CA LEU A 55 7.48 -2.60 -12.50
C LEU A 55 6.32 -2.03 -13.31
N ALA A 56 5.09 -2.53 -13.08
CA ALA A 56 3.89 -2.02 -13.71
C ALA A 56 3.63 -0.54 -13.36
N LEU A 57 3.72 -0.17 -12.09
CA LEU A 57 3.56 1.22 -11.64
C LEU A 57 4.60 2.16 -12.28
N LYS A 58 5.85 1.70 -12.40
CA LYS A 58 6.90 2.48 -13.08
C LYS A 58 6.63 2.66 -14.58
N ALA A 59 6.12 1.61 -15.24
CA ALA A 59 5.75 1.71 -16.65
C ALA A 59 4.59 2.70 -16.86
N LEU A 60 3.62 2.72 -15.93
CA LEU A 60 2.49 3.66 -15.97
C LEU A 60 2.91 5.12 -15.78
N GLU A 61 4.03 5.42 -15.11
CA GLU A 61 4.48 6.82 -14.95
C GLU A 61 4.72 7.52 -16.30
N LEU A 62 5.05 6.77 -17.36
CA LEU A 62 5.32 7.35 -18.68
C LEU A 62 4.07 8.05 -19.27
N ASP A 63 2.90 7.46 -19.10
CA ASP A 63 1.68 7.90 -19.75
C ASP A 63 0.63 8.46 -18.78
N TYR A 64 0.74 8.15 -17.47
CA TYR A 64 -0.29 8.45 -16.48
C TYR A 64 0.18 9.33 -15.32
N MET A 65 1.33 10.02 -15.45
CA MET A 65 1.79 10.95 -14.42
C MET A 65 0.72 12.03 -14.16
N GLU A 66 0.34 12.20 -12.88
CA GLU A 66 -0.69 13.15 -12.42
C GLU A 66 -2.06 13.00 -13.12
N ALA A 67 -2.33 11.85 -13.75
CA ALA A 67 -3.56 11.64 -14.53
C ALA A 67 -4.63 10.81 -13.80
N VAL A 68 -4.25 10.01 -12.79
CA VAL A 68 -5.17 9.09 -12.12
C VAL A 68 -6.02 9.82 -11.09
N GLN A 69 -7.33 9.80 -11.27
CA GLN A 69 -8.27 10.51 -10.40
C GLN A 69 -8.61 9.75 -9.13
N CYS A 70 -8.61 8.42 -9.17
CA CYS A 70 -8.92 7.58 -8.01
C CYS A 70 -8.02 6.36 -8.00
N ILE A 71 -7.39 6.10 -6.86
CA ILE A 71 -6.59 4.91 -6.59
C ILE A 71 -7.23 4.16 -5.43
N TYR A 72 -7.45 2.86 -5.60
CA TYR A 72 -7.83 1.96 -4.53
C TYR A 72 -6.85 0.80 -4.49
N ILE A 73 -6.25 0.54 -3.34
CA ILE A 73 -5.34 -0.59 -3.14
C ILE A 73 -5.71 -1.38 -1.90
N ASP A 74 -5.47 -2.69 -2.00
CA ASP A 74 -5.64 -3.69 -0.95
C ASP A 74 -4.30 -4.44 -0.83
N PRO A 75 -3.33 -3.89 -0.08
CA PRO A 75 -2.00 -4.48 0.06
C PRO A 75 -2.04 -5.69 0.99
N PRO A 76 -0.97 -6.51 1.03
CA PRO A 76 -0.82 -7.54 2.06
C PRO A 76 -0.92 -6.93 3.46
N PHE A 77 -1.73 -7.54 4.34
CA PHE A 77 -1.97 -7.01 5.70
C PHE A 77 -0.87 -7.37 6.70
N ASN A 78 0.16 -8.09 6.26
CA ASN A 78 1.27 -8.53 7.11
C ASN A 78 0.81 -9.33 8.34
N THR A 79 -0.22 -10.17 8.15
CA THR A 79 -0.87 -10.89 9.26
C THR A 79 -0.06 -12.06 9.78
N GLY A 80 0.97 -12.51 9.07
CA GLY A 80 1.69 -13.76 9.29
C GLY A 80 0.84 -14.97 8.88
N GLY A 81 1.46 -16.02 8.40
CA GLY A 81 0.78 -17.28 8.08
C GLY A 81 -0.02 -17.79 9.27
N ARG A 82 -1.29 -18.12 9.07
CA ARG A 82 -2.09 -18.81 10.10
C ARG A 82 -1.71 -20.29 10.08
N ILE A 83 -1.24 -20.78 11.21
CA ILE A 83 -1.02 -22.22 11.39
C ILE A 83 -2.32 -22.82 11.92
N ASP A 84 -2.86 -23.86 11.29
CA ASP A 84 -4.01 -24.60 11.78
C ASP A 84 -3.66 -25.49 12.98
N ALA A 85 -4.68 -26.14 13.55
CA ALA A 85 -4.50 -27.05 14.68
C ALA A 85 -3.64 -28.29 14.34
N SER A 86 -3.36 -28.55 13.06
CA SER A 86 -2.47 -29.64 12.58
C SER A 86 -1.03 -29.18 12.35
N GLY A 87 -0.74 -27.87 12.49
CA GLY A 87 0.58 -27.28 12.23
C GLY A 87 0.82 -26.95 10.75
N GLN A 88 -0.22 -26.99 9.92
CA GLN A 88 -0.13 -26.63 8.50
C GLN A 88 -0.48 -25.15 8.30
N GLU A 89 0.35 -24.43 7.55
CA GLU A 89 0.03 -23.05 7.17
C GLU A 89 -1.24 -23.00 6.31
N ILE A 90 -2.25 -22.28 6.82
CA ILE A 90 -3.47 -21.97 6.06
C ILE A 90 -3.45 -20.50 5.70
N GLY A 91 -3.41 -20.22 4.41
CA GLY A 91 -3.53 -18.87 3.90
C GLY A 91 -2.31 -18.39 3.13
N TYR A 92 -2.40 -17.19 2.63
CA TYR A 92 -1.28 -16.48 2.02
C TYR A 92 -0.22 -16.23 3.11
N ASP A 93 1.02 -16.60 2.82
CA ASP A 93 2.18 -16.15 3.59
C ASP A 93 2.42 -14.67 3.27
N ASP A 94 1.70 -13.81 4.00
CA ASP A 94 1.89 -12.36 3.99
C ASP A 94 2.72 -11.89 5.20
N GLY A 95 3.36 -12.80 5.92
CA GLY A 95 4.17 -12.57 7.10
C GLY A 95 5.54 -11.99 6.79
N LEU A 96 5.58 -10.87 6.10
CA LEU A 96 6.81 -10.11 5.91
C LEU A 96 7.28 -9.53 7.23
N GLU A 97 8.61 -9.48 7.44
CA GLU A 97 9.15 -8.67 8.53
C GLU A 97 8.64 -7.22 8.38
N HIS A 98 8.27 -6.61 9.48
CA HIS A 98 7.66 -5.28 9.49
C HIS A 98 8.43 -4.22 8.69
N SER A 99 9.76 -4.22 8.78
CA SER A 99 10.61 -3.30 8.02
C SER A 99 10.56 -3.55 6.50
N ILE A 100 10.47 -4.81 6.08
CA ILE A 100 10.36 -5.20 4.67
C ILE A 100 8.99 -4.76 4.12
N TRP A 101 7.92 -4.97 4.90
CA TRP A 101 6.58 -4.51 4.53
C TRP A 101 6.52 -2.99 4.37
N LEU A 102 7.11 -2.24 5.32
CA LEU A 102 7.18 -0.79 5.25
C LEU A 102 7.94 -0.31 4.01
N ASP A 103 9.06 -0.94 3.69
CA ASP A 103 9.86 -0.59 2.50
C ASP A 103 9.10 -0.87 1.20
N MET A 104 8.47 -2.06 1.12
CA MET A 104 7.61 -2.43 0.01
C MET A 104 6.48 -1.41 -0.23
N MET A 105 5.80 -1.00 0.84
CA MET A 105 4.72 -0.02 0.77
C MET A 105 5.22 1.39 0.43
N TYR A 106 6.32 1.81 1.05
CA TYR A 106 6.87 3.15 0.87
C TYR A 106 7.22 3.45 -0.59
N VAL A 107 7.91 2.52 -1.24
CA VAL A 107 8.31 2.67 -2.65
C VAL A 107 7.07 2.75 -3.56
N ARG A 108 6.09 1.86 -3.35
CA ARG A 108 4.85 1.84 -4.15
C ARG A 108 3.98 3.08 -3.93
N LEU A 109 3.83 3.52 -2.69
CA LEU A 109 3.08 4.74 -2.38
C LEU A 109 3.70 5.99 -3.01
N LYS A 110 5.03 6.06 -3.13
CA LYS A 110 5.71 7.15 -3.86
C LYS A 110 5.34 7.15 -5.34
N LEU A 111 5.34 5.98 -6.00
CA LEU A 111 4.91 5.86 -7.39
C LEU A 111 3.43 6.20 -7.57
N LEU A 112 2.57 5.67 -6.71
CA LEU A 112 1.14 6.01 -6.72
C LEU A 112 0.90 7.51 -6.52
N ARG A 113 1.70 8.17 -5.69
CA ARG A 113 1.66 9.63 -5.52
C ARG A 113 1.98 10.36 -6.83
N ASN A 114 2.94 9.87 -7.62
CA ASN A 114 3.31 10.48 -8.90
C ASN A 114 2.21 10.31 -9.96
N LEU A 115 1.50 9.19 -9.93
CA LEU A 115 0.37 8.93 -10.83
C LEU A 115 -0.89 9.70 -10.44
N LEU A 116 -1.06 10.01 -9.15
CA LEU A 116 -2.28 10.62 -8.64
C LEU A 116 -2.40 12.08 -9.09
N ASN A 117 -3.55 12.40 -9.68
CA ASN A 117 -3.92 13.78 -10.03
C ASN A 117 -3.90 14.67 -8.77
N PRO A 118 -3.53 15.97 -8.87
CA PRO A 118 -3.56 16.89 -7.72
C PRO A 118 -4.90 17.01 -6.98
N THR A 119 -6.01 16.68 -7.64
CA THR A 119 -7.37 16.63 -7.06
C THR A 119 -7.86 15.20 -6.83
N GLY A 120 -7.00 14.20 -7.07
CA GLY A 120 -7.33 12.79 -6.95
C GLY A 120 -7.36 12.30 -5.51
N LEU A 121 -7.96 11.15 -5.30
CA LEU A 121 -8.08 10.48 -4.00
C LEU A 121 -7.41 9.11 -4.05
N ILE A 122 -6.75 8.74 -2.96
CA ILE A 122 -6.22 7.40 -2.74
C ILE A 122 -6.89 6.77 -1.52
N TYR A 123 -7.32 5.51 -1.69
CA TYR A 123 -7.88 4.67 -0.65
C TYR A 123 -6.98 3.46 -0.44
N VAL A 124 -6.66 3.16 0.80
CA VAL A 124 -5.83 2.00 1.15
C VAL A 124 -6.58 1.18 2.18
N HIS A 125 -6.98 -0.04 1.81
CA HIS A 125 -7.62 -0.98 2.70
C HIS A 125 -6.55 -1.72 3.52
N ILE A 126 -6.70 -1.76 4.84
CA ILE A 126 -5.73 -2.37 5.75
C ILE A 126 -6.39 -2.81 7.05
N ASP A 127 -5.82 -3.77 7.75
CA ASP A 127 -6.25 -4.16 9.09
C ASP A 127 -5.60 -3.29 10.20
N ASP A 128 -5.90 -3.61 11.44
CA ASP A 128 -5.44 -2.87 12.62
C ASP A 128 -3.94 -3.02 12.92
N LYS A 129 -3.25 -4.02 12.36
CA LYS A 129 -1.83 -4.28 12.63
C LYS A 129 -0.92 -3.23 12.02
N GLU A 130 -1.12 -2.93 10.75
CA GLU A 130 -0.26 -2.03 9.99
C GLU A 130 -0.85 -0.63 9.79
N GLN A 131 -2.12 -0.43 10.13
CA GLN A 131 -2.85 0.83 9.92
C GLN A 131 -2.12 2.06 10.47
N ALA A 132 -1.58 1.99 11.70
CA ALA A 132 -0.92 3.13 12.34
C ALA A 132 0.36 3.54 11.60
N TYR A 133 1.17 2.56 11.18
CA TYR A 133 2.41 2.79 10.45
C TYR A 133 2.15 3.26 9.03
N LEU A 134 1.18 2.64 8.36
CA LEU A 134 0.71 3.07 7.05
C LEU A 134 0.29 4.54 7.07
N LYS A 135 -0.50 4.95 8.08
CA LYS A 135 -0.92 6.35 8.23
C LYS A 135 0.26 7.30 8.32
N VAL A 136 1.31 6.95 9.06
CA VAL A 136 2.50 7.79 9.21
C VAL A 136 3.27 7.93 7.90
N ILE A 137 3.50 6.84 7.16
CA ILE A 137 4.20 6.90 5.87
C ILE A 137 3.35 7.61 4.80
N MET A 138 2.03 7.48 4.83
CA MET A 138 1.15 8.24 3.94
C MET A 138 1.19 9.74 4.25
N ASP A 139 1.24 10.13 5.53
CA ASP A 139 1.42 11.53 5.93
C ASP A 139 2.76 12.11 5.44
N GLU A 140 3.81 11.29 5.43
CA GLU A 140 5.13 11.68 4.91
C GLU A 140 5.10 11.90 3.40
N ILE A 141 4.46 10.99 2.65
CA ILE A 141 4.45 11.00 1.17
C ILE A 141 3.43 11.99 0.61
N PHE A 142 2.20 11.96 1.07
CA PHE A 142 1.09 12.76 0.55
C PHE A 142 0.91 14.08 1.30
N GLY A 143 1.49 14.21 2.48
CA GLY A 143 1.34 15.37 3.36
C GLY A 143 0.15 15.25 4.30
N ARG A 144 0.39 15.41 5.60
CA ARG A 144 -0.62 15.27 6.67
C ARG A 144 -1.89 16.11 6.46
N LYS A 145 -1.76 17.30 5.89
CA LYS A 145 -2.88 18.20 5.60
C LYS A 145 -3.87 17.65 4.56
N ASN A 146 -3.43 16.70 3.77
CA ASN A 146 -4.22 16.08 2.70
C ASN A 146 -4.95 14.80 3.18
N PHE A 147 -4.78 14.43 4.45
CA PHE A 147 -5.55 13.34 5.03
C PHE A 147 -7.02 13.76 5.15
N VAL A 148 -7.91 12.98 4.53
CA VAL A 148 -9.35 13.26 4.51
C VAL A 148 -10.03 12.59 5.69
N GLN A 149 -9.99 11.25 5.73
CA GLN A 149 -10.72 10.47 6.71
C GLN A 149 -10.20 9.05 6.80
N MET A 150 -10.42 8.39 7.93
CA MET A 150 -10.30 6.96 8.10
C MET A 150 -11.70 6.36 8.29
N ILE A 151 -12.03 5.36 7.49
CA ILE A 151 -13.31 4.67 7.49
C ILE A 151 -13.12 3.31 8.15
N ALA A 152 -13.83 3.05 9.25
CA ALA A 152 -13.84 1.74 9.87
C ALA A 152 -14.88 0.85 9.19
N VAL A 153 -14.45 -0.30 8.67
CA VAL A 153 -15.29 -1.24 7.95
C VAL A 153 -15.48 -2.49 8.79
N LYS A 154 -16.73 -2.83 9.08
CA LYS A 154 -17.04 -4.07 9.80
C LYS A 154 -16.75 -5.28 8.90
N ARG A 155 -15.76 -6.09 9.31
CA ARG A 155 -15.31 -7.28 8.58
C ARG A 155 -16.09 -8.54 8.93
N ALA A 156 -16.36 -8.75 10.24
CA ALA A 156 -16.99 -9.97 10.75
C ALA A 156 -17.90 -9.70 11.93
N SER A 157 -18.81 -10.66 12.22
CA SER A 157 -19.58 -10.66 13.45
C SER A 157 -18.89 -11.55 14.49
N PRO A 158 -18.85 -11.16 15.77
CA PRO A 158 -18.23 -11.97 16.82
C PRO A 158 -18.95 -13.31 17.08
N ALA A 159 -20.16 -13.51 16.56
CA ALA A 159 -20.93 -14.72 16.73
C ALA A 159 -20.34 -15.88 15.92
N GLY A 160 -19.78 -16.88 16.56
CA GLY A 160 -19.22 -18.09 15.96
C GLY A 160 -17.69 -18.21 16.03
N PHE A 161 -16.96 -17.12 16.09
CA PHE A 161 -15.48 -17.14 16.19
C PHE A 161 -14.96 -17.51 17.58
N LYS A 162 -15.72 -17.24 18.65
CA LYS A 162 -15.32 -17.50 20.04
C LYS A 162 -15.11 -18.97 20.39
N VAL A 163 -15.69 -19.88 19.61
CA VAL A 163 -15.56 -21.33 19.85
C VAL A 163 -14.22 -21.88 19.38
N ILE A 164 -13.60 -21.21 18.38
CA ILE A 164 -12.36 -21.70 17.73
C ILE A 164 -11.13 -20.92 18.18
N ASN A 165 -11.31 -19.66 18.61
CA ASN A 165 -10.19 -18.78 18.98
C ASN A 165 -10.54 -17.98 20.24
N PRO A 166 -10.01 -18.31 21.44
CA PRO A 166 -10.34 -17.66 22.71
C PRO A 166 -9.68 -16.28 22.90
N GLY A 167 -9.01 -15.71 21.85
CA GLY A 167 -8.35 -14.40 21.90
C GLY A 167 -9.26 -13.22 21.56
N PRO A 168 -8.72 -11.98 21.61
CA PRO A 168 -9.40 -10.80 21.09
C PRO A 168 -9.72 -10.97 19.61
N LEU A 169 -10.93 -10.58 19.20
CA LEU A 169 -11.36 -10.70 17.81
C LEU A 169 -11.18 -9.36 17.10
N THR A 170 -10.39 -9.34 16.04
CA THR A 170 -10.38 -8.24 15.08
C THR A 170 -11.59 -8.37 14.17
N VAL A 171 -12.51 -7.43 14.28
CA VAL A 171 -13.77 -7.41 13.50
C VAL A 171 -13.86 -6.19 12.57
N THR A 172 -12.79 -5.43 12.47
CA THR A 172 -12.75 -4.15 11.78
C THR A 172 -11.51 -4.07 10.91
N ASP A 173 -11.69 -3.67 9.65
CA ASP A 173 -10.65 -3.17 8.77
C ASP A 173 -10.80 -1.65 8.60
N TYR A 174 -9.83 -1.02 7.98
CA TYR A 174 -9.77 0.42 7.79
C TYR A 174 -9.50 0.77 6.32
N ILE A 175 -10.11 1.84 5.86
CA ILE A 175 -9.87 2.45 4.56
C ILE A 175 -9.53 3.92 4.74
#